data_9ad390b8b1739bda7ee71f312e1d0649
#
_entry.id   9ad390b8b1739bda7ee71f312e1d0649
#
_cell.length_a   1.000
_cell.length_b   1.000
_cell.length_c   1.000
_cell.angle_alpha   90.00
_cell.angle_beta   90.00
_cell.angle_gamma   90.00
#
_symmetry.space_group_name_H-M   'P 1'
#
loop_
_entity.id
_entity.type
_entity.pdbx_description
1 polymer ?
#
loop_
_entity_poly.entity_id
_entity_poly.type
_entity_poly.pdbx_seq_one_letter_code
_entity_poly.pdbx_strand_id
1 'polypeptide(L)'
;TDYSDIRSTIEKIISNLLKRYSLKLNNKKTRVTNLLKSGNVKVTGVYIVNKRDDYRHLTVGRKFKKELLWDAIQTLDNIERDESLVKQIKGRYSFVLSIEKEGIENMLSPCMRRILNEKNISSINELFSVL
;
A
#
# COMPACT_ATOMS: atom_id res chain seq x y z
N THR A 1 -25.78 -14.63 -13.31
CA THR A 1 -24.59 -15.51 -13.30
C THR A 1 -24.19 -15.69 -11.85
N ASP A 2 -24.26 -16.91 -11.35
CA ASP A 2 -23.96 -17.18 -9.95
C ASP A 2 -22.43 -17.05 -9.73
N TYR A 3 -22.04 -16.48 -8.58
CA TYR A 3 -20.64 -16.31 -8.18
C TYR A 3 -19.85 -17.63 -8.16
N SER A 4 -20.52 -18.75 -7.86
CA SER A 4 -19.93 -20.10 -7.88
C SER A 4 -19.50 -20.52 -9.29
N ASP A 5 -20.26 -20.14 -10.32
CA ASP A 5 -19.98 -20.49 -11.71
C ASP A 5 -18.79 -19.72 -12.25
N ILE A 6 -18.70 -18.43 -11.92
CA ILE A 6 -17.56 -17.57 -12.29
C ILE A 6 -16.28 -18.12 -11.65
N ARG A 7 -16.32 -18.45 -10.37
CA ARG A 7 -15.19 -19.02 -9.64
C ARG A 7 -14.71 -20.32 -10.30
N SER A 8 -15.63 -21.26 -10.52
CA SER A 8 -15.33 -22.56 -11.14
C SER A 8 -14.71 -22.40 -12.54
N THR A 9 -15.22 -21.47 -13.33
CA THR A 9 -14.70 -21.17 -14.67
C THR A 9 -13.27 -20.63 -14.61
N ILE A 10 -13.00 -19.66 -13.72
CA ILE A 10 -11.65 -19.07 -13.54
C ILE A 10 -10.67 -20.14 -13.06
N GLU A 11 -11.03 -20.96 -12.07
CA GLU A 11 -10.18 -22.04 -11.55
C GLU A 11 -9.83 -23.07 -12.63
N LYS A 12 -10.77 -23.42 -13.51
CA LYS A 12 -10.53 -24.30 -14.69
C LYS A 12 -9.56 -23.68 -15.68
N ILE A 13 -9.75 -22.41 -16.03
CA ILE A 13 -8.86 -21.69 -16.97
C ILE A 13 -7.44 -21.66 -16.41
N ILE A 14 -7.28 -21.25 -15.15
CA ILE A 14 -5.96 -21.17 -14.50
C ILE A 14 -5.31 -22.55 -14.42
N SER A 15 -6.05 -23.58 -14.03
CA SER A 15 -5.52 -24.94 -13.93
C SER A 15 -5.06 -25.47 -15.30
N ASN A 16 -5.78 -25.17 -16.37
CA ASN A 16 -5.40 -25.55 -17.73
C ASN A 16 -4.14 -24.82 -18.21
N LEU A 17 -3.99 -23.54 -17.88
CA LEU A 17 -2.78 -22.78 -18.20
C LEU A 17 -1.56 -23.33 -17.42
N LEU A 18 -1.72 -23.60 -16.13
CA LEU A 18 -0.65 -24.12 -15.29
C LEU A 18 -0.17 -25.52 -15.74
N LYS A 19 -1.08 -26.38 -16.19
CA LYS A 19 -0.73 -27.70 -16.73
C LYS A 19 0.26 -27.62 -17.90
N ARG A 20 0.18 -26.60 -18.77
CA ARG A 20 1.12 -26.40 -19.88
C ARG A 20 2.57 -26.20 -19.42
N TYR A 21 2.76 -25.75 -18.19
CA TYR A 21 4.06 -25.50 -17.56
C TYR A 21 4.41 -26.55 -16.50
N SER A 22 3.69 -27.68 -16.46
CA SER A 22 3.84 -28.72 -15.43
C SER A 22 3.64 -28.21 -13.99
N LEU A 23 2.84 -27.16 -13.83
CA LEU A 23 2.49 -26.55 -12.55
C LEU A 23 1.06 -26.96 -12.12
N LYS A 24 0.82 -26.93 -10.80
CA LYS A 24 -0.50 -27.22 -10.21
C LYS A 24 -0.95 -26.09 -9.31
N LEU A 25 -2.25 -25.78 -9.35
CA LEU A 25 -2.86 -24.83 -8.42
C LEU A 25 -2.79 -25.37 -6.98
N ASN A 26 -2.28 -24.57 -6.06
CA ASN A 26 -2.27 -24.94 -4.64
C ASN A 26 -3.59 -24.55 -3.99
N ASN A 27 -4.53 -25.50 -3.91
CA ASN A 27 -5.86 -25.26 -3.36
C ASN A 27 -5.87 -24.78 -1.89
N LYS A 28 -4.85 -25.15 -1.09
CA LYS A 28 -4.73 -24.70 0.31
C LYS A 28 -4.38 -23.22 0.41
N LYS A 29 -3.66 -22.68 -0.60
CA LYS A 29 -3.24 -21.27 -0.66
C LYS A 29 -4.13 -20.41 -1.55
N THR A 30 -4.95 -21.03 -2.40
CA THR A 30 -5.88 -20.32 -3.28
C THR A 30 -7.03 -19.76 -2.46
N ARG A 31 -7.19 -18.45 -2.48
CA ARG A 31 -8.27 -17.73 -1.80
C ARG A 31 -9.07 -16.90 -2.78
N VAL A 32 -10.37 -16.94 -2.64
CA VAL A 32 -11.30 -16.09 -3.38
C VAL A 32 -12.04 -15.22 -2.39
N THR A 33 -11.98 -13.91 -2.57
CA THR A 33 -12.59 -12.94 -1.67
C THR A 33 -13.64 -12.12 -2.41
N ASN A 34 -14.85 -12.07 -1.86
CA ASN A 34 -15.89 -11.20 -2.37
C ASN A 34 -15.74 -9.80 -1.76
N LEU A 35 -15.29 -8.84 -2.55
CA LEU A 35 -15.07 -7.45 -2.13
C LEU A 35 -16.33 -6.73 -1.65
N LEU A 36 -17.50 -7.08 -2.19
CA LEU A 36 -18.78 -6.49 -1.76
C LEU A 36 -19.12 -6.87 -0.31
N LYS A 37 -18.72 -8.09 0.11
CA LYS A 37 -18.96 -8.57 1.47
C LYS A 37 -17.84 -8.16 2.44
N SER A 38 -16.59 -8.20 2.00
CA SER A 38 -15.42 -7.94 2.85
C SER A 38 -15.04 -6.47 2.96
N GLY A 39 -15.49 -5.62 2.02
CA GLY A 39 -15.14 -4.21 1.94
C GLY A 39 -13.71 -3.95 1.46
N ASN A 40 -12.76 -4.80 1.79
CA ASN A 40 -11.37 -4.71 1.34
C ASN A 40 -10.68 -6.08 1.27
N VAL A 41 -9.61 -6.14 0.51
CA VAL A 41 -8.69 -7.29 0.48
C VAL A 41 -7.26 -6.80 0.32
N LYS A 42 -6.32 -7.45 1.02
CA LYS A 42 -4.89 -7.15 0.93
C LYS A 42 -4.20 -8.13 -0.02
N VAL A 43 -3.50 -7.61 -1.02
CA VAL A 43 -2.69 -8.38 -1.98
C VAL A 43 -1.30 -7.76 -2.05
N THR A 44 -0.27 -8.54 -1.72
CA THR A 44 1.14 -8.12 -1.76
C THR A 44 1.43 -6.75 -1.11
N GLY A 45 0.76 -6.47 0.03
CA GLY A 45 0.95 -5.21 0.77
C GLY A 45 0.01 -4.07 0.37
N VAL A 46 -0.68 -4.19 -0.76
CA VAL A 46 -1.67 -3.20 -1.24
C VAL A 46 -3.08 -3.66 -0.89
N TYR A 47 -3.91 -2.74 -0.43
CA TYR A 47 -5.32 -2.98 -0.18
C TYR A 47 -6.14 -2.54 -1.40
N ILE A 48 -7.02 -3.43 -1.85
CA ILE A 48 -8.10 -3.11 -2.78
C ILE A 48 -9.32 -2.81 -1.92
N VAL A 49 -9.80 -1.57 -1.95
CA VAL A 49 -10.94 -1.12 -1.14
C VAL A 49 -12.12 -0.85 -2.05
N ASN A 50 -13.30 -1.36 -1.65
CA ASN A 50 -14.55 -1.05 -2.30
C ASN A 50 -15.19 0.16 -1.60
N LYS A 51 -15.33 1.29 -2.30
CA LYS A 51 -16.10 2.45 -1.81
C LYS A 51 -17.56 2.34 -2.24
N ARG A 52 -18.46 3.04 -1.50
CA ARG A 52 -19.91 3.00 -1.67
C ARG A 52 -20.41 3.32 -3.08
N ASP A 53 -19.61 3.99 -3.91
CA ASP A 53 -19.96 4.44 -5.26
C ASP A 53 -19.42 3.53 -6.36
N ASP A 54 -19.34 2.21 -6.12
CA ASP A 54 -18.76 1.20 -7.04
C ASP A 54 -17.32 1.48 -7.47
N TYR A 55 -16.66 2.45 -6.84
CA TYR A 55 -15.29 2.81 -7.15
C TYR A 55 -14.31 1.98 -6.31
N ARG A 56 -13.51 1.19 -6.99
CA ARG A 56 -12.40 0.47 -6.37
C ARG A 56 -11.18 1.37 -6.36
N HIS A 57 -10.52 1.48 -5.21
CA HIS A 57 -9.24 2.16 -5.15
C HIS A 57 -8.19 1.32 -4.44
N LEU A 58 -6.94 1.57 -4.79
CA LEU A 58 -5.78 0.92 -4.19
C LEU A 58 -5.23 1.81 -3.08
N THR A 59 -4.81 1.21 -1.98
CA THR A 59 -4.15 1.91 -0.89
C THR A 59 -3.13 1.02 -0.19
N VAL A 60 -2.04 1.60 0.28
CA VAL A 60 -1.05 0.89 1.11
C VAL A 60 -1.48 0.77 2.57
N GLY A 61 -2.59 1.41 2.93
CA GLY A 61 -3.16 1.39 4.28
C GLY A 61 -2.57 2.45 5.21
N ARG A 62 -3.39 2.82 6.22
CA ARG A 62 -3.09 3.93 7.14
C ARG A 62 -1.87 3.67 8.02
N LYS A 63 -1.71 2.43 8.50
CA LYS A 63 -0.60 2.05 9.38
C LYS A 63 0.74 2.26 8.68
N PHE A 64 0.91 1.72 7.48
CA PHE A 64 2.12 1.86 6.68
C PHE A 64 2.48 3.33 6.44
N LYS A 65 1.49 4.15 6.05
CA LYS A 65 1.70 5.60 5.80
C LYS A 65 2.12 6.36 7.05
N LYS A 66 1.52 6.07 8.21
CA LYS A 66 1.89 6.69 9.49
C LYS A 66 3.31 6.31 9.92
N GLU A 67 3.65 5.03 9.83
CA GLU A 67 5.01 4.55 10.16
C GLU A 67 6.05 5.21 9.25
N LEU A 68 5.79 5.27 7.94
CA LEU A 68 6.68 5.94 6.99
C LEU A 68 6.91 7.41 7.34
N LEU A 69 5.86 8.15 7.69
CA LEU A 69 5.97 9.56 8.09
C LEU A 69 6.77 9.73 9.38
N TRP A 70 6.55 8.88 10.38
CA TRP A 70 7.32 8.91 11.62
C TRP A 70 8.78 8.56 11.39
N ASP A 71 9.08 7.53 10.61
CA ASP A 71 10.45 7.16 10.26
C ASP A 71 11.17 8.33 9.56
N ALA A 72 10.50 9.02 8.63
CA ALA A 72 11.03 10.18 7.96
C ALA A 72 11.31 11.36 8.92
N ILE A 73 10.36 11.68 9.80
CA ILE A 73 10.50 12.76 10.78
C ILE A 73 11.64 12.47 11.77
N GLN A 74 11.71 11.24 12.29
CA GLN A 74 12.76 10.84 13.21
C GLN A 74 14.15 10.86 12.56
N THR A 75 14.24 10.50 11.28
CA THR A 75 15.50 10.53 10.54
C THR A 75 16.00 11.97 10.32
N LEU A 76 15.10 12.97 10.25
CA LEU A 76 15.51 14.38 10.20
C LEU A 76 16.23 14.85 11.46
N ASP A 77 15.90 14.27 12.62
CA ASP A 77 16.48 14.64 13.91
C ASP A 77 17.84 13.98 14.18
N ASN A 78 18.16 12.91 13.43
CA ASN A 78 19.43 12.21 13.59
C ASN A 78 20.59 12.99 12.95
N ILE A 79 21.59 13.32 13.77
CA ILE A 79 22.81 14.02 13.35
C ILE A 79 23.65 13.11 12.43
N GLU A 80 23.70 11.81 12.72
CA GLU A 80 24.32 10.78 11.88
C GLU A 80 23.25 10.09 11.05
N ARG A 81 23.02 10.60 9.82
CA ARG A 81 22.05 9.99 8.90
C ARG A 81 22.64 8.72 8.31
N ASP A 82 22.01 7.59 8.59
CA ASP A 82 22.29 6.34 7.88
C ASP A 82 21.74 6.43 6.44
N GLU A 83 22.64 6.51 5.46
CA GLU A 83 22.28 6.57 4.04
C GLU A 83 21.41 5.38 3.60
N SER A 84 21.63 4.20 4.16
CA SER A 84 20.85 3.00 3.86
C SER A 84 19.40 3.18 4.31
N LEU A 85 19.20 3.71 5.52
CA LEU A 85 17.88 4.01 6.07
C LEU A 85 17.16 5.08 5.23
N VAL A 86 17.87 6.17 4.86
CA VAL A 86 17.33 7.22 4.01
C VAL A 86 16.86 6.66 2.66
N LYS A 87 17.67 5.82 2.01
CA LYS A 87 17.31 5.16 0.74
C LYS A 87 16.07 4.27 0.91
N GLN A 88 15.99 3.53 2.01
CA GLN A 88 14.83 2.69 2.32
C GLN A 88 13.55 3.52 2.50
N ILE A 89 13.62 4.61 3.27
CA ILE A 89 12.50 5.54 3.50
C ILE A 89 12.02 6.16 2.17
N LYS A 90 12.95 6.66 1.36
CA LYS A 90 12.64 7.21 0.01
C LYS A 90 12.02 6.17 -0.92
N GLY A 91 12.51 4.93 -0.90
CA GLY A 91 11.93 3.83 -1.66
C GLY A 91 10.50 3.49 -1.23
N ARG A 92 10.24 3.46 0.08
CA ARG A 92 8.88 3.27 0.62
C ARG A 92 7.94 4.41 0.23
N TYR A 93 8.43 5.65 0.21
CA TYR A 93 7.65 6.80 -0.24
C TYR A 93 7.31 6.72 -1.73
N SER A 94 8.28 6.39 -2.58
CA SER A 94 8.07 6.16 -4.02
C SER A 94 7.05 5.05 -4.27
N PHE A 95 7.06 3.98 -3.47
CA PHE A 95 6.07 2.92 -3.53
C PHE A 95 4.67 3.46 -3.19
N VAL A 96 4.52 4.29 -2.14
CA VAL A 96 3.23 4.92 -1.83
C VAL A 96 2.73 5.75 -3.00
N LEU A 97 3.59 6.60 -3.58
CA LEU A 97 3.23 7.47 -4.71
C LEU A 97 2.83 6.67 -5.97
N SER A 98 3.39 5.48 -6.17
CA SER A 98 3.00 4.61 -7.28
C SER A 98 1.59 4.04 -7.14
N ILE A 99 1.08 3.92 -5.90
CA ILE A 99 -0.24 3.37 -5.58
C ILE A 99 -1.27 4.49 -5.36
N GLU A 100 -0.89 5.53 -4.61
CA GLU A 100 -1.76 6.62 -4.18
C GLU A 100 -1.12 7.98 -4.47
N LYS A 101 -1.65 8.70 -5.45
CA LYS A 101 -1.09 10.03 -5.80
C LYS A 101 -1.41 11.11 -4.76
N GLU A 102 -2.48 10.97 -3.97
CA GLU A 102 -3.02 12.04 -3.10
C GLU A 102 -3.24 11.62 -1.63
N GLY A 103 -2.78 10.46 -1.21
CA GLY A 103 -3.27 9.88 0.06
C GLY A 103 -2.47 10.18 1.33
N ILE A 104 -1.25 10.70 1.22
CA ILE A 104 -0.33 10.73 2.37
C ILE A 104 -0.42 12.03 3.20
N GLU A 105 -0.78 13.15 2.57
CA GLU A 105 -0.98 14.45 3.24
C GLU A 105 -2.02 14.37 4.37
N ASN A 106 -3.09 13.60 4.16
CA ASN A 106 -4.15 13.40 5.14
C ASN A 106 -3.74 12.57 6.35
N MET A 107 -2.52 12.00 6.35
CA MET A 107 -1.99 11.19 7.44
C MET A 107 -1.20 12.00 8.47
N LEU A 108 -0.89 13.27 8.18
CA LEU A 108 -0.19 14.15 9.11
C LEU A 108 -1.07 14.44 10.34
N SER A 109 -0.62 13.97 11.48
CA SER A 109 -1.23 14.34 12.76
C SER A 109 -0.91 15.79 13.14
N PRO A 110 -1.67 16.43 14.04
CA PRO A 110 -1.34 17.77 14.53
C PRO A 110 0.07 17.85 15.12
N CYS A 111 0.53 16.80 15.81
CA CYS A 111 1.89 16.72 16.35
C CYS A 111 2.94 16.70 15.22
N MET A 112 2.76 15.87 14.19
CA MET A 112 3.65 15.82 13.03
C MET A 112 3.71 17.18 12.32
N ARG A 113 2.57 17.83 12.11
CA ARG A 113 2.50 19.18 11.49
C ARG A 113 3.29 20.21 12.28
N ARG A 114 3.18 20.19 13.61
CA ARG A 114 3.94 21.10 14.47
C ARG A 114 5.45 20.88 14.32
N ILE A 115 5.92 19.64 14.37
CA ILE A 115 7.35 19.31 14.21
C ILE A 115 7.85 19.77 12.83
N LEU A 116 7.10 19.53 11.77
CA LEU A 116 7.47 19.96 10.42
C LEU A 116 7.53 21.48 10.31
N ASN A 117 6.57 22.20 10.90
CA ASN A 117 6.56 23.67 10.94
C ASN A 117 7.76 24.25 11.70
N GLU A 118 8.15 23.66 12.84
CA GLU A 118 9.34 24.03 13.61
C GLU A 118 10.64 23.88 12.77
N LYS A 119 10.62 22.97 11.79
CA LYS A 119 11.74 22.73 10.86
C LYS A 119 11.60 23.50 9.52
N ASN A 120 10.60 24.36 9.41
CA ASN A 120 10.26 25.11 8.18
C ASN A 120 9.96 24.20 6.97
N ILE A 121 9.42 23.00 7.20
CA ILE A 121 9.00 22.06 6.16
C ILE A 121 7.50 22.23 5.96
N SER A 122 7.11 22.68 4.75
CA SER A 122 5.73 23.04 4.43
C SER A 122 4.90 21.88 3.84
N SER A 123 5.56 20.89 3.27
CA SER A 123 4.89 19.78 2.57
C SER A 123 5.59 18.45 2.78
N ILE A 124 4.85 17.36 2.53
CA ILE A 124 5.42 16.00 2.58
C ILE A 124 6.48 15.81 1.48
N ASN A 125 6.27 16.35 0.30
CA ASN A 125 7.28 16.28 -0.75
C ASN A 125 8.60 16.95 -0.32
N GLU A 126 8.51 18.08 0.35
CA GLU A 126 9.66 18.76 0.91
C GLU A 126 10.34 17.91 2.00
N LEU A 127 9.57 17.29 2.92
CA LEU A 127 10.09 16.36 3.91
C LEU A 127 10.97 15.27 3.28
N PHE A 128 10.49 14.60 2.24
CA PHE A 128 11.25 13.54 1.58
C PHE A 128 12.37 14.03 0.65
N SER A 129 12.37 15.32 0.29
CA SER A 129 13.46 15.92 -0.50
C SER A 129 14.66 16.31 0.36
N VAL A 130 14.42 16.71 1.62
CA VAL A 130 15.48 17.13 2.56
C VAL A 130 16.11 15.98 3.35
N LEU A 131 15.54 14.78 3.27
CA LEU A 131 16.15 13.53 3.74
C LEU A 131 17.31 13.14 2.83
#